data_b09cea09ac1fdc906cafbf7e076b4858
#
_entry.id   b09cea09ac1fdc906cafbf7e076b4858
#
_cell.length_a   1.000
_cell.length_b   1.000
_cell.length_c   1.000
_cell.angle_alpha   90.00
_cell.angle_beta   90.00
_cell.angle_gamma   90.00
#
_symmetry.space_group_name_H-M   'P 1'
#
loop_
_entity.id
_entity.type
_entity.pdbx_description
1 polymer ?
#
loop_
_entity_poly.entity_id
_entity_poly.type
_entity_poly.pdbx_seq_one_letter_code
_entity_poly.pdbx_strand_id
1 'polypeptide(L)'
;MLEDCYGINLRHLQRMAEQFYGNDDLTLWMPHTDAARGPYTEGMLHRCAVMHKAVTILMLKMECKVIDRNPDFKMQGRDFLRHIDWEKGTVTLNGQAYPLRDTSFPTVDPADPAALNDDERLVLRKLVESFRQSERLQQHVEFLYAKGSVYHIENGNLLYHGVVPMTKNGSFAVERFEGHNYSGRGLMDYCDERARRGYFAPEGSAARRSILHSTRT
;
A
#
# COMPACT_ATOMS: atom_id res chain seq x y z
N MET A 1 -9.53 -13.53 -5.33
CA MET A 1 -8.09 -13.83 -5.48
C MET A 1 -7.38 -14.06 -4.14
N LEU A 2 -7.34 -13.11 -3.18
CA LEU A 2 -6.65 -13.35 -1.90
C LEU A 2 -7.23 -14.53 -1.12
N GLU A 3 -8.57 -14.63 -0.99
CA GLU A 3 -9.22 -15.76 -0.33
C GLU A 3 -9.02 -17.06 -1.12
N ASP A 4 -9.33 -17.06 -2.43
CA ASP A 4 -9.35 -18.27 -3.24
C ASP A 4 -7.94 -18.82 -3.54
N CYS A 5 -6.98 -17.95 -3.81
CA CYS A 5 -5.63 -18.36 -4.19
C CYS A 5 -4.71 -18.61 -2.99
N TYR A 6 -4.87 -17.84 -1.91
CA TYR A 6 -3.93 -17.82 -0.77
C TYR A 6 -4.58 -18.14 0.56
N GLY A 7 -5.91 -18.37 0.60
CA GLY A 7 -6.63 -18.65 1.84
C GLY A 7 -6.63 -17.49 2.85
N ILE A 8 -6.43 -16.25 2.38
CA ILE A 8 -6.40 -15.09 3.25
C ILE A 8 -7.79 -14.84 3.82
N ASN A 9 -7.92 -14.84 5.14
CA ASN A 9 -9.20 -14.65 5.81
C ASN A 9 -9.60 -13.17 5.87
N LEU A 10 -10.62 -12.80 5.10
CA LEU A 10 -11.14 -11.44 5.02
C LEU A 10 -12.40 -11.20 5.86
N ARG A 11 -12.85 -12.16 6.69
CA ARG A 11 -14.11 -12.05 7.46
C ARG A 11 -14.14 -10.84 8.40
N HIS A 12 -13.03 -10.54 9.08
CA HIS A 12 -12.96 -9.39 9.99
C HIS A 12 -13.02 -8.07 9.21
N LEU A 13 -12.35 -8.00 8.05
CA LEU A 13 -12.45 -6.83 7.16
C LEU A 13 -13.87 -6.66 6.65
N GLN A 14 -14.51 -7.74 6.18
CA GLN A 14 -15.89 -7.70 5.71
C GLN A 14 -16.85 -7.19 6.79
N ARG A 15 -16.76 -7.77 8.00
CA ARG A 15 -17.63 -7.36 9.11
C ARG A 15 -17.46 -5.87 9.47
N MET A 16 -16.24 -5.41 9.61
CA MET A 16 -15.93 -4.01 9.92
C MET A 16 -16.40 -3.09 8.77
N ALA A 17 -16.18 -3.49 7.53
CA ALA A 17 -16.61 -2.73 6.37
C ALA A 17 -18.13 -2.56 6.33
N GLU A 18 -18.91 -3.64 6.50
CA GLU A 18 -20.37 -3.58 6.56
C GLU A 18 -20.88 -2.72 7.71
N GLN A 19 -20.24 -2.81 8.87
CA GLN A 19 -20.63 -2.05 10.07
C GLN A 19 -20.50 -0.54 9.86
N PHE A 20 -19.43 -0.08 9.23
CA PHE A 20 -19.12 1.35 9.12
C PHE A 20 -19.50 1.95 7.77
N TYR A 21 -19.50 1.18 6.69
CA TYR A 21 -19.66 1.68 5.33
C TYR A 21 -20.79 1.01 4.54
N GLY A 22 -21.49 0.03 5.13
CA GLY A 22 -22.53 -0.74 4.44
C GLY A 22 -23.70 0.08 3.92
N ASN A 23 -23.97 1.24 4.52
CA ASN A 23 -25.05 2.16 4.13
C ASN A 23 -24.57 3.39 3.35
N ASP A 24 -23.27 3.45 3.01
CA ASP A 24 -22.71 4.57 2.25
C ASP A 24 -23.12 4.53 0.77
N ASP A 25 -23.01 5.66 0.08
CA ASP A 25 -23.00 5.68 -1.38
C ASP A 25 -21.71 5.04 -1.89
N LEU A 26 -21.83 3.84 -2.43
CA LEU A 26 -20.72 3.06 -2.92
C LEU A 26 -20.48 3.20 -4.43
N THR A 27 -21.16 4.12 -5.10
CA THR A 27 -21.09 4.28 -6.56
C THR A 27 -19.63 4.41 -7.07
N LEU A 28 -18.80 5.18 -6.35
CA LEU A 28 -17.38 5.37 -6.71
C LEU A 28 -16.50 4.16 -6.42
N TRP A 29 -16.97 3.24 -5.59
CA TRP A 29 -16.22 2.09 -5.10
C TRP A 29 -16.60 0.79 -5.79
N MET A 30 -17.65 0.84 -6.64
CA MET A 30 -18.11 -0.33 -7.37
C MET A 30 -17.03 -0.84 -8.31
N PRO A 31 -16.73 -2.15 -8.30
CA PRO A 31 -15.74 -2.73 -9.19
C PRO A 31 -16.24 -2.72 -10.64
N HIS A 32 -15.35 -2.40 -11.56
CA HIS A 32 -15.59 -2.66 -12.97
C HIS A 32 -15.47 -4.15 -13.24
N THR A 33 -16.54 -4.75 -13.76
CA THR A 33 -16.59 -6.19 -14.03
C THR A 33 -16.57 -6.48 -15.52
N ASP A 34 -15.87 -7.54 -15.90
CA ASP A 34 -15.92 -8.08 -17.26
C ASP A 34 -17.07 -9.10 -17.34
N ALA A 35 -18.10 -8.78 -18.08
CA ALA A 35 -19.27 -9.65 -18.29
C ALA A 35 -18.90 -11.02 -18.87
N ALA A 36 -17.76 -11.15 -19.56
CA ALA A 36 -17.26 -12.41 -20.11
C ALA A 36 -16.75 -13.37 -19.03
N ARG A 37 -16.52 -12.92 -17.79
CA ARG A 37 -15.96 -13.73 -16.70
C ARG A 37 -16.98 -14.30 -15.72
N GLY A 38 -18.27 -14.16 -16.01
CA GLY A 38 -19.34 -14.83 -15.28
C GLY A 38 -20.36 -13.89 -14.63
N PRO A 39 -21.45 -14.44 -14.11
CA PRO A 39 -22.47 -13.65 -13.43
C PRO A 39 -21.94 -13.17 -12.07
N TYR A 40 -21.92 -11.86 -11.88
CA TYR A 40 -21.69 -11.23 -10.57
C TYR A 40 -23.03 -10.79 -10.01
N THR A 41 -23.35 -11.23 -8.79
CA THR A 41 -24.57 -10.79 -8.11
C THR A 41 -24.37 -9.41 -7.51
N GLU A 42 -25.46 -8.64 -7.36
CA GLU A 42 -25.41 -7.33 -6.67
C GLU A 42 -24.76 -7.43 -5.28
N GLY A 43 -25.11 -8.49 -4.52
CA GLY A 43 -24.49 -8.70 -3.20
C GLY A 43 -22.98 -8.95 -3.24
N MET A 44 -22.48 -9.60 -4.31
CA MET A 44 -21.01 -9.75 -4.51
C MET A 44 -20.36 -8.40 -4.82
N LEU A 45 -20.97 -7.61 -5.68
CA LEU A 45 -20.46 -6.29 -6.06
C LEU A 45 -20.49 -5.33 -4.89
N HIS A 46 -21.60 -5.28 -4.15
CA HIS A 46 -21.76 -4.51 -2.92
C HIS A 46 -20.67 -4.87 -1.90
N ARG A 47 -20.51 -6.15 -1.58
CA ARG A 47 -19.46 -6.62 -0.66
C ARG A 47 -18.06 -6.19 -1.10
N CYS A 48 -17.75 -6.30 -2.38
CA CYS A 48 -16.47 -5.82 -2.91
C CYS A 48 -16.30 -4.32 -2.72
N ALA A 49 -17.32 -3.53 -3.02
CA ALA A 49 -17.28 -2.07 -2.92
C ALA A 49 -17.09 -1.61 -1.47
N VAL A 50 -17.86 -2.16 -0.53
CA VAL A 50 -17.76 -1.88 0.91
C VAL A 50 -16.35 -2.19 1.43
N MET A 51 -15.84 -3.40 1.12
CA MET A 51 -14.50 -3.80 1.53
C MET A 51 -13.41 -2.96 0.88
N HIS A 52 -13.58 -2.58 -0.39
CA HIS A 52 -12.65 -1.72 -1.10
C HIS A 52 -12.53 -0.35 -0.43
N LYS A 53 -13.69 0.28 -0.13
CA LYS A 53 -13.71 1.55 0.61
C LYS A 53 -13.02 1.43 1.96
N ALA A 54 -13.41 0.45 2.76
CA ALA A 54 -12.87 0.23 4.10
C ALA A 54 -11.35 0.00 4.11
N VAL A 55 -10.84 -0.88 3.22
CA VAL A 55 -9.40 -1.16 3.16
C VAL A 55 -8.61 0.02 2.65
N THR A 56 -9.18 0.83 1.73
CA THR A 56 -8.52 2.05 1.23
C THR A 56 -8.35 3.06 2.36
N ILE A 57 -9.39 3.31 3.16
CA ILE A 57 -9.29 4.24 4.29
C ILE A 57 -8.29 3.72 5.34
N LEU A 58 -8.33 2.42 5.64
CA LEU A 58 -7.37 1.79 6.54
C LEU A 58 -5.93 1.93 6.01
N MET A 59 -5.73 1.77 4.71
CA MET A 59 -4.43 1.95 4.05
C MET A 59 -3.94 3.41 4.18
N LEU A 60 -4.80 4.40 3.95
CA LEU A 60 -4.46 5.82 4.13
C LEU A 60 -4.05 6.14 5.56
N LYS A 61 -4.75 5.59 6.58
CA LYS A 61 -4.35 5.73 7.99
C LYS A 61 -2.97 5.10 8.25
N MET A 62 -2.71 3.95 7.66
CA MET A 62 -1.40 3.30 7.78
C MET A 62 -0.31 4.08 7.07
N GLU A 63 -0.60 4.73 5.95
CA GLU A 63 0.34 5.62 5.25
C GLU A 63 0.73 6.81 6.14
N CYS A 64 -0.22 7.48 6.82
CA CYS A 64 0.09 8.52 7.80
C CYS A 64 1.10 8.02 8.85
N LYS A 65 0.86 6.84 9.44
CA LYS A 65 1.76 6.25 10.46
C LYS A 65 3.15 5.91 9.91
N VAL A 66 3.20 5.57 8.65
CA VAL A 66 4.45 5.31 7.95
C VAL A 66 5.24 6.60 7.75
N ILE A 67 4.58 7.68 7.34
CA ILE A 67 5.18 9.01 7.16
C ILE A 67 5.71 9.53 8.50
N ASP A 68 4.93 9.41 9.58
CA ASP A 68 5.34 9.83 10.93
C ASP A 68 6.60 9.12 11.42
N ARG A 69 6.75 7.83 11.10
CA ARG A 69 7.93 7.03 11.50
C ARG A 69 9.18 7.31 10.68
N ASN A 70 9.02 7.97 9.54
CA ASN A 70 10.10 8.20 8.58
C ASN A 70 10.12 9.66 8.08
N PRO A 71 10.34 10.64 8.98
CA PRO A 71 10.31 12.06 8.61
C PRO A 71 11.38 12.43 7.55
N ASP A 72 12.49 11.70 7.53
CA ASP A 72 13.60 11.92 6.59
C ASP A 72 13.25 11.57 5.13
N PHE A 73 12.15 10.83 4.91
CA PHE A 73 11.71 10.48 3.55
C PHE A 73 10.98 11.62 2.84
N LYS A 74 10.72 12.73 3.54
CA LYS A 74 10.06 13.93 2.99
C LYS A 74 8.75 13.62 2.28
N MET A 75 7.97 12.70 2.83
CA MET A 75 6.71 12.21 2.24
C MET A 75 5.48 12.96 2.75
N GLN A 76 5.63 14.07 3.46
CA GLN A 76 4.51 14.82 4.04
C GLN A 76 3.48 15.25 3.01
N GLY A 77 3.90 15.55 1.78
CA GLY A 77 3.00 15.89 0.67
C GLY A 77 2.08 14.72 0.22
N ARG A 78 2.35 13.50 0.67
CA ARG A 78 1.55 12.30 0.40
C ARG A 78 0.58 11.94 1.53
N ASP A 79 0.59 12.67 2.62
CA ASP A 79 -0.29 12.47 3.77
C ASP A 79 -1.72 12.94 3.45
N PHE A 80 -2.42 12.13 2.68
CA PHE A 80 -3.72 12.47 2.12
C PHE A 80 -4.74 12.87 3.18
N LEU A 81 -4.89 12.09 4.25
CA LEU A 81 -5.93 12.32 5.26
C LEU A 81 -5.73 13.62 6.04
N ARG A 82 -4.48 14.03 6.29
CA ARG A 82 -4.18 15.29 7.01
C ARG A 82 -4.30 16.53 6.13
N HIS A 83 -4.36 16.36 4.80
CA HIS A 83 -4.58 17.46 3.86
C HIS A 83 -6.05 17.68 3.51
N ILE A 84 -6.97 16.96 4.16
CA ILE A 84 -8.41 17.14 3.98
C ILE A 84 -8.91 18.32 4.83
N ASP A 85 -9.59 19.26 4.18
CA ASP A 85 -10.47 20.24 4.82
C ASP A 85 -11.85 19.61 4.96
N TRP A 86 -12.13 19.10 6.14
CA TRP A 86 -13.35 18.35 6.42
C TRP A 86 -14.62 19.19 6.35
N GLU A 87 -14.53 20.50 6.60
CA GLU A 87 -15.66 21.43 6.52
C GLU A 87 -16.04 21.71 5.06
N LYS A 88 -15.01 21.88 4.20
CA LYS A 88 -15.23 22.17 2.76
C LYS A 88 -15.34 20.92 1.91
N GLY A 89 -15.01 19.73 2.43
CA GLY A 89 -14.96 18.51 1.65
C GLY A 89 -13.91 18.57 0.52
N THR A 90 -12.74 19.16 0.79
CA THR A 90 -11.66 19.29 -0.19
C THR A 90 -10.36 18.71 0.34
N VAL A 91 -9.47 18.31 -0.55
CA VAL A 91 -8.10 17.91 -0.23
C VAL A 91 -7.10 18.83 -0.93
N THR A 92 -6.07 19.27 -0.23
CA THR A 92 -5.00 20.10 -0.81
C THR A 92 -3.80 19.23 -1.17
N LEU A 93 -3.49 19.15 -2.47
CA LEU A 93 -2.34 18.40 -2.99
C LEU A 93 -1.46 19.35 -3.81
N ASN A 94 -0.16 19.39 -3.51
CA ASN A 94 0.81 20.27 -4.19
C ASN A 94 0.37 21.76 -4.24
N GLY A 95 -0.29 22.24 -3.18
CA GLY A 95 -0.77 23.62 -3.08
C GLY A 95 -2.08 23.91 -3.81
N GLN A 96 -2.70 22.92 -4.44
CA GLN A 96 -3.98 23.05 -5.12
C GLN A 96 -5.06 22.27 -4.38
N ALA A 97 -6.23 22.89 -4.16
CA ALA A 97 -7.38 22.25 -3.55
C ALA A 97 -8.24 21.55 -4.61
N TYR A 98 -8.65 20.32 -4.28
CA TYR A 98 -9.53 19.48 -5.11
C TYR A 98 -10.76 19.06 -4.30
N PRO A 99 -11.96 19.08 -4.88
CA PRO A 99 -13.15 18.58 -4.19
C PRO A 99 -13.06 17.06 -4.02
N LEU A 100 -13.41 16.58 -2.85
CA LEU A 100 -13.59 15.14 -2.60
C LEU A 100 -14.90 14.69 -3.25
N ARG A 101 -14.85 13.58 -3.96
CA ARG A 101 -16.04 12.96 -4.56
C ARG A 101 -16.81 12.09 -3.56
N ASP A 102 -16.15 11.67 -2.49
CA ASP A 102 -16.72 10.97 -1.35
C ASP A 102 -16.17 11.63 -0.08
N THR A 103 -17.03 12.04 0.81
CA THR A 103 -16.71 12.70 2.08
C THR A 103 -17.11 11.86 3.30
N SER A 104 -17.69 10.66 3.09
CA SER A 104 -18.08 9.76 4.15
C SER A 104 -16.93 8.89 4.61
N PHE A 105 -16.27 9.29 5.69
CA PHE A 105 -15.16 8.56 6.32
C PHE A 105 -15.45 8.31 7.81
N PRO A 106 -16.46 7.50 8.14
CA PRO A 106 -16.99 7.38 9.51
C PRO A 106 -15.98 6.83 10.54
N THR A 107 -14.91 6.19 10.09
CA THR A 107 -13.85 5.71 11.00
C THR A 107 -12.70 6.70 11.18
N VAL A 108 -12.69 7.83 10.45
CA VAL A 108 -11.63 8.83 10.53
C VAL A 108 -12.04 9.93 11.52
N ASP A 109 -11.18 10.15 12.52
CA ASP A 109 -11.27 11.31 13.40
C ASP A 109 -10.53 12.49 12.75
N PRO A 110 -11.20 13.60 12.43
CA PRO A 110 -10.54 14.79 11.89
C PRO A 110 -9.42 15.35 12.76
N ALA A 111 -9.51 15.16 14.10
CA ALA A 111 -8.49 15.63 15.04
C ALA A 111 -7.24 14.73 15.06
N ASP A 112 -7.40 13.43 14.79
CA ASP A 112 -6.29 12.47 14.62
C ASP A 112 -6.60 11.50 13.47
N PRO A 113 -6.44 11.91 12.22
CA PRO A 113 -6.80 11.11 11.06
C PRO A 113 -6.07 9.76 10.95
N ALA A 114 -4.92 9.64 11.60
CA ALA A 114 -4.14 8.41 11.66
C ALA A 114 -4.59 7.43 12.76
N ALA A 115 -5.48 7.85 13.66
CA ALA A 115 -5.97 6.99 14.73
C ALA A 115 -6.72 5.78 14.18
N LEU A 116 -6.41 4.61 14.70
CA LEU A 116 -7.14 3.38 14.42
C LEU A 116 -8.14 3.12 15.55
N ASN A 117 -9.37 2.79 15.20
CA ASN A 117 -10.32 2.23 16.18
C ASN A 117 -10.02 0.75 16.49
N ASP A 118 -10.77 0.15 17.41
CA ASP A 118 -10.51 -1.22 17.86
C ASP A 118 -10.78 -2.27 16.77
N ASP A 119 -11.82 -2.05 15.95
CA ASP A 119 -12.15 -2.93 14.83
C ASP A 119 -11.04 -2.88 13.76
N GLU A 120 -10.56 -1.71 13.42
CA GLU A 120 -9.44 -1.52 12.48
C GLU A 120 -8.15 -2.19 13.00
N ARG A 121 -7.85 -2.06 14.29
CA ARG A 121 -6.72 -2.77 14.93
C ARG A 121 -6.89 -4.28 14.85
N LEU A 122 -8.10 -4.78 15.08
CA LEU A 122 -8.39 -6.20 14.98
C LEU A 122 -8.22 -6.69 13.53
N VAL A 123 -8.77 -5.97 12.55
CA VAL A 123 -8.64 -6.28 11.13
C VAL A 123 -7.16 -6.39 10.74
N LEU A 124 -6.34 -5.40 11.08
CA LEU A 124 -4.90 -5.41 10.78
C LEU A 124 -4.20 -6.62 11.37
N ARG A 125 -4.43 -6.93 12.66
CA ARG A 125 -3.84 -8.12 13.30
C ARG A 125 -4.23 -9.39 12.55
N LYS A 126 -5.52 -9.56 12.22
CA LYS A 126 -6.02 -10.77 11.56
C LYS A 126 -5.53 -10.90 10.11
N LEU A 127 -5.39 -9.80 9.40
CA LEU A 127 -4.77 -9.81 8.07
C LEU A 127 -3.29 -10.22 8.17
N VAL A 128 -2.51 -9.61 9.07
CA VAL A 128 -1.09 -9.96 9.25
C VAL A 128 -0.92 -11.43 9.62
N GLU A 129 -1.73 -11.94 10.56
CA GLU A 129 -1.73 -13.37 10.92
C GLU A 129 -2.01 -14.25 9.69
N SER A 130 -3.05 -13.94 8.93
CA SER A 130 -3.47 -14.72 7.77
C SER A 130 -2.42 -14.71 6.64
N PHE A 131 -1.83 -13.55 6.34
CA PHE A 131 -0.75 -13.44 5.35
C PHE A 131 0.50 -14.24 5.77
N ARG A 132 0.86 -14.23 7.05
CA ARG A 132 2.00 -14.99 7.57
C ARG A 132 1.77 -16.50 7.55
N GLN A 133 0.53 -16.95 7.74
CA GLN A 133 0.16 -18.37 7.78
C GLN A 133 -0.12 -18.96 6.40
N SER A 134 -0.22 -18.16 5.36
CA SER A 134 -0.48 -18.66 4.00
C SER A 134 0.79 -19.27 3.40
N GLU A 135 0.93 -20.59 3.50
CA GLU A 135 2.09 -21.34 2.96
C GLU A 135 2.29 -21.07 1.47
N ARG A 136 1.20 -21.10 0.68
CA ARG A 136 1.27 -20.84 -0.75
C ARG A 136 1.77 -19.42 -1.07
N LEU A 137 1.36 -18.42 -0.28
CA LEU A 137 1.86 -17.06 -0.44
C LEU A 137 3.36 -16.99 -0.11
N GLN A 138 3.78 -17.63 0.98
CA GLN A 138 5.19 -17.68 1.36
C GLN A 138 6.03 -18.35 0.28
N GLN A 139 5.62 -19.50 -0.26
CA GLN A 139 6.29 -20.17 -1.37
C GLN A 139 6.45 -19.29 -2.61
N HIS A 140 5.39 -18.53 -2.98
CA HIS A 140 5.47 -17.62 -4.11
C HIS A 140 6.41 -16.43 -3.84
N VAL A 141 6.40 -15.90 -2.63
CA VAL A 141 7.30 -14.81 -2.23
C VAL A 141 8.75 -15.29 -2.21
N GLU A 142 9.02 -16.47 -1.66
CA GLU A 142 10.35 -17.09 -1.69
C GLU A 142 10.85 -17.32 -3.12
N PHE A 143 9.97 -17.81 -4.01
CA PHE A 143 10.30 -17.97 -5.42
C PHE A 143 10.65 -16.61 -6.08
N LEU A 144 9.88 -15.54 -5.79
CA LEU A 144 10.19 -14.20 -6.30
C LEU A 144 11.56 -13.70 -5.83
N TYR A 145 11.91 -13.94 -4.57
CA TYR A 145 13.23 -13.58 -4.06
C TYR A 145 14.35 -14.48 -4.59
N ALA A 146 14.07 -15.76 -4.85
CA ALA A 146 15.08 -16.69 -5.39
C ALA A 146 15.38 -16.47 -6.88
N LYS A 147 14.37 -16.10 -7.67
CA LYS A 147 14.43 -16.05 -9.14
C LYS A 147 14.21 -14.66 -9.74
N GLY A 148 13.53 -13.78 -9.03
CA GLY A 148 13.26 -12.41 -9.47
C GLY A 148 14.36 -11.43 -9.07
N SER A 149 14.27 -10.21 -9.56
CA SER A 149 15.09 -9.06 -9.17
C SER A 149 14.33 -7.76 -9.46
N VAL A 150 14.86 -6.63 -9.00
CA VAL A 150 14.28 -5.31 -9.28
C VAL A 150 14.32 -4.99 -10.78
N TYR A 151 15.30 -5.52 -11.49
CA TYR A 151 15.40 -5.44 -12.94
C TYR A 151 16.01 -6.74 -13.52
N HIS A 152 15.81 -6.96 -14.80
CA HIS A 152 16.41 -8.07 -15.54
C HIS A 152 16.92 -7.61 -16.90
N ILE A 153 18.06 -8.13 -17.34
CA ILE A 153 18.60 -7.86 -18.67
C ILE A 153 18.52 -9.15 -19.48
N GLU A 154 17.77 -9.10 -20.57
CA GLU A 154 17.59 -10.23 -21.47
C GLU A 154 17.72 -9.77 -22.92
N ASN A 155 18.59 -10.44 -23.70
CA ASN A 155 18.84 -10.13 -25.10
C ASN A 155 19.13 -8.64 -25.38
N GLY A 156 19.88 -7.97 -24.48
CA GLY A 156 20.19 -6.54 -24.59
C GLY A 156 19.04 -5.59 -24.18
N ASN A 157 17.90 -6.13 -23.76
CA ASN A 157 16.79 -5.33 -23.25
C ASN A 157 16.82 -5.23 -21.72
N LEU A 158 16.60 -4.04 -21.19
CA LEU A 158 16.41 -3.80 -19.77
C LEU A 158 14.92 -3.91 -19.43
N LEU A 159 14.56 -4.90 -18.63
CA LEU A 159 13.22 -5.15 -18.12
C LEU A 159 13.17 -4.72 -16.66
N TYR A 160 12.22 -3.85 -16.31
CA TYR A 160 12.03 -3.40 -14.92
C TYR A 160 10.57 -3.00 -14.72
N HIS A 161 10.13 -3.01 -13.46
CA HIS A 161 8.80 -2.56 -13.07
C HIS A 161 8.91 -1.24 -12.29
N GLY A 162 8.17 -0.23 -12.71
CA GLY A 162 8.20 1.09 -12.11
C GLY A 162 9.03 2.10 -12.88
N VAL A 163 9.88 2.84 -12.21
CA VAL A 163 10.67 3.92 -12.81
C VAL A 163 12.14 3.84 -12.39
N VAL A 164 13.02 4.31 -13.27
CA VAL A 164 14.40 4.69 -12.92
C VAL A 164 14.38 6.20 -12.67
N PRO A 165 14.72 6.69 -11.48
CA PRO A 165 14.73 8.13 -11.19
C PRO A 165 15.64 8.91 -12.14
N MET A 166 15.04 9.95 -12.75
CA MET A 166 15.74 10.80 -13.72
C MET A 166 15.60 12.28 -13.31
N THR A 167 16.58 13.06 -13.65
CA THR A 167 16.53 14.52 -13.54
C THR A 167 15.80 15.10 -14.77
N LYS A 168 15.40 16.38 -14.70
CA LYS A 168 14.73 17.06 -15.81
C LYS A 168 15.55 17.12 -17.10
N ASN A 169 16.87 17.04 -17.00
CA ASN A 169 17.78 17.05 -18.16
C ASN A 169 18.09 15.66 -18.72
N GLY A 170 17.43 14.61 -18.23
CA GLY A 170 17.61 13.25 -18.71
C GLY A 170 18.80 12.48 -18.12
N SER A 171 19.49 13.02 -17.12
CA SER A 171 20.50 12.28 -16.37
C SER A 171 19.87 11.44 -15.28
N PHE A 172 20.53 10.36 -14.82
CA PHE A 172 20.07 9.62 -13.67
C PHE A 172 20.06 10.50 -12.41
N ALA A 173 18.97 10.52 -11.68
CA ALA A 173 18.93 11.15 -10.37
C ALA A 173 19.84 10.42 -9.38
N VAL A 174 20.44 11.18 -8.47
CA VAL A 174 21.30 10.62 -7.42
C VAL A 174 20.53 10.63 -6.10
N GLU A 175 20.37 9.43 -5.54
CA GLU A 175 19.75 9.23 -4.22
C GLU A 175 20.83 8.89 -3.19
N ARG A 176 20.65 9.38 -1.96
CA ARG A 176 21.63 9.15 -0.89
C ARG A 176 21.04 8.29 0.22
N PHE A 177 21.66 7.12 0.43
CA PHE A 177 21.32 6.19 1.49
C PHE A 177 22.56 5.85 2.31
N GLU A 178 22.44 5.84 3.63
CA GLU A 178 23.50 5.42 4.56
C GLU A 178 24.86 6.14 4.29
N GLY A 179 24.81 7.40 3.84
CA GLY A 179 26.01 8.18 3.54
C GLY A 179 26.60 7.98 2.15
N HIS A 180 26.08 7.05 1.36
CA HIS A 180 26.53 6.74 -0.01
C HIS A 180 25.53 7.26 -1.06
N ASN A 181 26.06 7.63 -2.23
CA ASN A 181 25.27 8.08 -3.37
C ASN A 181 25.03 6.93 -4.33
N TYR A 182 23.79 6.75 -4.77
CA TYR A 182 23.37 5.73 -5.72
C TYR A 182 22.61 6.37 -6.87
N SER A 183 22.80 5.85 -8.10
CA SER A 183 22.06 6.32 -9.28
C SER A 183 21.95 5.19 -10.31
N GLY A 184 20.94 5.28 -11.18
CA GLY A 184 20.74 4.32 -12.27
C GLY A 184 20.78 2.86 -11.77
N ARG A 185 21.63 2.03 -12.40
CA ARG A 185 21.79 0.62 -12.02
C ARG A 185 22.21 0.43 -10.57
N GLY A 186 23.15 1.24 -10.07
CA GLY A 186 23.63 1.13 -8.69
C GLY A 186 22.52 1.36 -7.65
N LEU A 187 21.52 2.23 -7.96
CA LEU A 187 20.36 2.40 -7.14
C LEU A 187 19.45 1.16 -7.16
N MET A 188 19.24 0.56 -8.32
CA MET A 188 18.43 -0.65 -8.45
C MET A 188 19.09 -1.85 -7.72
N ASP A 189 20.38 -2.02 -7.85
CA ASP A 189 21.17 -3.07 -7.16
C ASP A 189 21.08 -2.88 -5.63
N TYR A 190 21.20 -1.64 -5.15
CA TYR A 190 21.03 -1.31 -3.72
C TYR A 190 19.63 -1.66 -3.21
N CYS A 191 18.58 -1.31 -3.95
CA CYS A 191 17.21 -1.63 -3.57
C CYS A 191 16.98 -3.15 -3.53
N ASP A 192 17.46 -3.90 -4.51
CA ASP A 192 17.33 -5.36 -4.56
C ASP A 192 18.03 -6.02 -3.37
N GLU A 193 19.27 -5.63 -3.09
CA GLU A 193 20.04 -6.14 -1.95
C GLU A 193 19.33 -5.83 -0.62
N ARG A 194 18.86 -4.60 -0.45
CA ARG A 194 18.15 -4.20 0.78
C ARG A 194 16.85 -4.98 0.99
N ALA A 195 16.07 -5.17 -0.07
CA ALA A 195 14.83 -5.95 -0.02
C ALA A 195 15.13 -7.41 0.39
N ARG A 196 16.15 -8.04 -0.19
CA ARG A 196 16.56 -9.41 0.16
C ARG A 196 17.06 -9.52 1.59
N ARG A 197 17.97 -8.65 1.99
CA ARG A 197 18.53 -8.65 3.34
C ARG A 197 17.43 -8.58 4.41
N GLY A 198 16.38 -7.80 4.19
CA GLY A 198 15.36 -7.71 5.16
C GLY A 198 14.30 -8.81 5.10
N TYR A 199 14.00 -9.33 3.92
CA TYR A 199 13.10 -10.47 3.85
C TYR A 199 13.69 -11.69 4.56
N PHE A 200 14.97 -11.99 4.31
CA PHE A 200 15.66 -13.15 4.92
C PHE A 200 16.22 -12.88 6.32
N ALA A 201 16.16 -11.65 6.81
CA ALA A 201 16.63 -11.34 8.15
C ALA A 201 15.72 -11.95 9.24
N PRO A 202 16.29 -12.39 10.38
CA PRO A 202 15.51 -12.88 11.50
C PRO A 202 14.42 -11.88 11.94
N GLU A 203 13.29 -12.41 12.39
CA GLU A 203 12.20 -11.57 12.88
C GLU A 203 12.67 -10.71 14.06
N GLY A 204 12.29 -9.42 14.05
CA GLY A 204 12.72 -8.47 15.09
C GLY A 204 14.16 -7.94 14.95
N SER A 205 14.93 -8.40 13.94
CA SER A 205 16.29 -7.88 13.71
C SER A 205 16.30 -6.42 13.22
N ALA A 206 17.42 -5.72 13.43
CA ALA A 206 17.60 -4.37 12.92
C ALA A 206 17.53 -4.33 11.37
N ALA A 207 18.04 -5.35 10.68
CA ALA A 207 17.98 -5.46 9.23
C ALA A 207 16.54 -5.53 8.71
N ARG A 208 15.67 -6.30 9.37
CA ARG A 208 14.25 -6.38 8.99
C ARG A 208 13.48 -5.07 9.27
N ARG A 209 13.85 -4.35 10.32
CA ARG A 209 13.30 -3.01 10.58
C ARG A 209 13.77 -1.98 9.57
N SER A 210 15.02 -2.01 9.15
CA SER A 210 15.60 -1.03 8.22
C SER A 210 15.03 -1.14 6.80
N ILE A 211 14.47 -2.28 6.38
CA ILE A 211 13.77 -2.41 5.09
C ILE A 211 12.47 -1.63 5.06
N LEU A 212 11.73 -1.64 6.15
CA LEU A 212 10.54 -0.79 6.27
C LEU A 212 10.91 0.70 6.16
N HIS A 213 12.20 1.03 6.30
CA HIS A 213 12.73 2.38 6.14
C HIS A 213 13.32 2.67 4.74
N SER A 214 13.79 1.67 3.99
CA SER A 214 14.53 1.91 2.73
C SER A 214 13.79 1.54 1.43
N THR A 215 12.67 0.83 1.50
CA THR A 215 11.85 0.47 0.32
C THR A 215 10.87 1.57 -0.10
N ARG A 216 11.17 2.84 0.23
CA ARG A 216 10.26 3.96 0.03
C ARG A 216 10.96 5.10 -0.68
N THR A 217 11.17 4.92 -1.94
CA THR A 217 11.30 5.99 -2.93
C THR A 217 10.07 5.99 -3.81
#